data_2c5697a7389acbf1d597accbf5ec8363
#
_entry.id   2c5697a7389acbf1d597accbf5ec8363
#
_cell.length_a   1.000
_cell.length_b   1.000
_cell.length_c   1.000
_cell.angle_alpha   90.00
_cell.angle_beta   90.00
_cell.angle_gamma   90.00
#
_symmetry.space_group_name_H-M   'P 1'
#
loop_
_entity.id
_entity.type
_entity.pdbx_description
1 polymer ?
#
loop_
_entity_poly.entity_id
_entity_poly.type
_entity_poly.pdbx_seq_one_letter_code
_entity_poly.pdbx_strand_id
1 'polypeptide(L)'
;MPGRKVESAAMPWNRPGLATGFGDRVVSSMGYTDFQRSSSKPVSLDSLRYNDSEGATAMQMDRSTRKSGLQKSPGDFVEWGVKSRRKTLSSYLWRGGRFVIGTKGSNYSLLVKNRSKSRLEAVLSVDGLDIIDGKTASMKKRGYLVYPGKTLEVKGFRTSHEAVAAFKFSSVGNSYANLRHGETRNVGVLGLAVFAEKGVDPWFPTWREAQRRDGARAFAEEPLYRARNTYTD
;
A
#
# COMPACT_ATOMS: atom_id res chain seq x y z
N MET A 1 30.81 -31.22 7.06
CA MET A 1 29.81 -30.15 6.83
C MET A 1 29.15 -29.82 8.15
N PRO A 2 29.27 -28.60 8.72
CA PRO A 2 28.64 -28.29 9.98
C PRO A 2 27.13 -28.07 9.75
N GLY A 3 26.33 -28.83 10.48
CA GLY A 3 24.88 -28.77 10.43
C GLY A 3 24.36 -27.38 10.79
N ARG A 4 23.55 -26.80 9.90
CA ARG A 4 22.79 -25.58 10.12
C ARG A 4 21.87 -25.81 11.32
N LYS A 5 22.18 -25.24 12.48
CA LYS A 5 21.24 -25.18 13.60
C LYS A 5 19.99 -24.46 13.10
N VAL A 6 18.91 -25.19 12.98
CA VAL A 6 17.56 -24.61 12.82
C VAL A 6 17.29 -23.91 14.13
N GLU A 7 17.38 -22.58 14.16
CA GLU A 7 16.92 -21.78 15.28
C GLU A 7 15.44 -22.15 15.51
N SER A 8 15.14 -22.71 16.67
CA SER A 8 13.79 -23.04 17.08
C SER A 8 12.97 -21.73 17.04
N ALA A 9 11.98 -21.68 16.16
CA ALA A 9 11.09 -20.54 16.07
C ALA A 9 10.47 -20.31 17.45
N ALA A 10 10.70 -19.11 18.03
CA ALA A 10 10.13 -18.75 19.32
C ALA A 10 8.63 -18.97 19.29
N MET A 11 8.08 -19.64 20.35
CA MET A 11 6.66 -19.87 20.47
C MET A 11 5.89 -18.55 20.38
N PRO A 12 4.75 -18.48 19.69
CA PRO A 12 4.07 -17.22 19.38
C PRO A 12 3.77 -16.33 20.60
N TRP A 13 3.49 -16.92 21.74
CA TRP A 13 3.23 -16.18 23.00
C TRP A 13 4.48 -15.55 23.62
N ASN A 14 5.67 -16.09 23.32
CA ASN A 14 6.94 -15.56 23.81
C ASN A 14 7.62 -14.65 22.77
N ARG A 15 7.05 -14.52 21.57
CA ARG A 15 7.57 -13.66 20.53
C ARG A 15 7.27 -12.19 20.86
N PRO A 16 8.30 -11.33 21.08
CA PRO A 16 8.06 -9.92 21.41
C PRO A 16 7.58 -9.13 20.20
N GLY A 17 7.01 -7.95 20.48
CA GLY A 17 6.58 -6.99 19.47
C GLY A 17 5.11 -7.07 19.12
N LEU A 18 4.74 -6.25 18.13
CA LEU A 18 3.36 -6.11 17.69
C LEU A 18 3.02 -7.01 16.51
N ALA A 19 1.75 -7.40 16.51
CA ALA A 19 1.04 -7.99 15.40
C ALA A 19 -0.39 -7.44 15.36
N THR A 20 -1.21 -7.84 14.39
CA THR A 20 -2.58 -7.38 14.27
C THR A 20 -3.56 -8.40 14.83
N GLY A 21 -4.32 -8.00 15.83
CA GLY A 21 -5.45 -8.75 16.37
C GLY A 21 -6.78 -8.21 15.85
N PHE A 22 -7.87 -8.87 16.27
CA PHE A 22 -9.22 -8.38 16.06
C PHE A 22 -9.55 -7.27 17.04
N GLY A 23 -10.09 -6.18 16.51
CA GLY A 23 -10.82 -5.18 17.26
C GLY A 23 -12.32 -5.36 17.11
N ASP A 24 -13.08 -4.34 17.52
CA ASP A 24 -14.52 -4.32 17.45
C ASP A 24 -15.05 -4.44 16.01
N ARG A 25 -16.28 -4.94 15.88
CA ARG A 25 -16.99 -4.93 14.61
C ARG A 25 -17.30 -3.51 14.17
N VAL A 26 -16.91 -3.16 12.95
CA VAL A 26 -17.16 -1.84 12.36
C VAL A 26 -17.98 -2.00 11.08
N VAL A 27 -19.01 -1.16 10.91
CA VAL A 27 -19.78 -1.10 9.66
C VAL A 27 -18.89 -0.52 8.56
N SER A 28 -18.81 -1.23 7.46
CA SER A 28 -18.01 -0.86 6.28
C SER A 28 -18.58 -1.56 5.05
N SER A 29 -19.45 -0.87 4.32
CA SER A 29 -20.08 -1.43 3.12
C SER A 29 -19.08 -1.59 1.98
N MET A 30 -19.28 -2.63 1.17
CA MET A 30 -18.50 -2.94 -0.03
C MET A 30 -19.46 -3.29 -1.18
N GLY A 31 -19.24 -2.65 -2.32
CA GLY A 31 -19.90 -3.01 -3.58
C GLY A 31 -18.92 -3.74 -4.52
N TYR A 32 -19.46 -4.48 -5.46
CA TYR A 32 -18.70 -5.07 -6.56
C TYR A 32 -18.79 -4.20 -7.79
N THR A 33 -17.71 -4.10 -8.53
CA THR A 33 -17.68 -3.48 -9.84
C THR A 33 -16.64 -4.17 -10.70
N ASP A 34 -16.86 -4.15 -12.01
CA ASP A 34 -15.93 -4.76 -12.94
C ASP A 34 -14.61 -3.99 -12.99
N PHE A 35 -13.52 -4.75 -12.92
CA PHE A 35 -12.18 -4.26 -13.09
C PHE A 35 -11.33 -5.35 -13.73
N GLN A 36 -10.71 -5.04 -14.85
CA GLN A 36 -9.79 -5.91 -15.53
C GLN A 36 -8.38 -5.32 -15.41
N ARG A 37 -7.45 -6.07 -14.84
CA ARG A 37 -6.06 -5.66 -14.71
C ARG A 37 -5.38 -5.57 -16.07
N SER A 38 -4.56 -4.55 -16.25
CA SER A 38 -3.71 -4.40 -17.46
C SER A 38 -2.62 -5.48 -17.53
N SER A 39 -2.21 -6.01 -16.39
CA SER A 39 -1.16 -7.04 -16.27
C SER A 39 -1.38 -7.87 -15.00
N SER A 40 -0.85 -9.09 -14.98
CA SER A 40 -0.73 -9.91 -13.76
C SER A 40 0.32 -9.38 -12.78
N LYS A 41 1.23 -8.53 -13.24
CA LYS A 41 2.23 -7.85 -12.40
C LYS A 41 1.67 -6.51 -11.92
N PRO A 42 1.84 -6.16 -10.62
CA PRO A 42 1.42 -4.88 -10.12
C PRO A 42 2.27 -3.75 -10.73
N VAL A 43 1.66 -2.57 -10.94
CA VAL A 43 2.36 -1.35 -11.34
C VAL A 43 3.13 -0.72 -10.19
N SER A 44 2.75 -1.05 -8.96
CA SER A 44 3.45 -0.65 -7.74
C SER A 44 3.35 -1.75 -6.69
N LEU A 45 4.45 -2.06 -6.04
CA LEU A 45 4.54 -3.01 -4.93
C LEU A 45 5.29 -2.33 -3.79
N ASP A 46 4.68 -2.30 -2.61
CA ASP A 46 5.26 -1.61 -1.46
C ASP A 46 4.94 -2.35 -0.16
N SER A 47 5.70 -2.06 0.89
CA SER A 47 5.47 -2.60 2.22
C SER A 47 5.82 -1.59 3.31
N LEU A 48 5.07 -1.66 4.41
CA LEU A 48 5.37 -0.98 5.66
C LEU A 48 5.62 -2.02 6.74
N ARG A 49 6.64 -1.82 7.53
CA ARG A 49 6.82 -2.60 8.75
C ARG A 49 6.26 -1.82 9.94
N TYR A 50 5.85 -2.54 10.97
CA TYR A 50 5.39 -1.90 12.19
C TYR A 50 5.79 -2.70 13.43
N ASN A 51 5.99 -1.99 14.53
CA ASN A 51 6.18 -2.54 15.87
C ASN A 51 5.82 -1.46 16.90
N ASP A 52 5.93 -1.76 18.20
CA ASP A 52 5.88 -0.76 19.25
C ASP A 52 7.19 0.02 19.37
N SER A 53 7.23 0.94 20.33
CA SER A 53 8.42 1.78 20.55
C SER A 53 9.61 0.97 21.04
N GLU A 54 9.39 -0.06 21.83
CA GLU A 54 10.44 -0.95 22.35
C GLU A 54 11.05 -1.77 21.21
N GLY A 55 10.19 -2.43 20.41
CA GLY A 55 10.63 -3.17 19.24
C GLY A 55 11.33 -2.29 18.20
N ALA A 56 10.88 -1.06 17.99
CA ALA A 56 11.53 -0.09 17.11
C ALA A 56 12.95 0.26 17.61
N THR A 57 13.13 0.40 18.93
CA THR A 57 14.45 0.65 19.54
C THR A 57 15.35 -0.57 19.40
N ALA A 58 14.84 -1.78 19.71
CA ALA A 58 15.58 -3.03 19.55
C ALA A 58 16.01 -3.27 18.09
N MET A 59 15.21 -2.81 17.12
CA MET A 59 15.51 -2.86 15.69
C MET A 59 16.46 -1.74 15.23
N GLN A 60 16.93 -0.88 16.14
CA GLN A 60 17.82 0.25 15.84
C GLN A 60 17.26 1.18 14.75
N MET A 61 15.95 1.47 14.84
CA MET A 61 15.30 2.35 13.88
C MET A 61 15.79 3.79 14.05
N ASP A 62 16.18 4.42 12.94
CA ASP A 62 16.62 5.83 12.95
C ASP A 62 15.40 6.77 13.03
N ARG A 63 15.23 7.39 14.20
CA ARG A 63 14.13 8.32 14.46
C ARG A 63 14.31 9.68 13.77
N SER A 64 15.51 10.04 13.33
CA SER A 64 15.78 11.29 12.61
C SER A 64 15.14 11.31 11.23
N THR A 65 14.89 10.12 10.65
CA THR A 65 14.26 9.94 9.32
C THR A 65 12.74 10.09 9.31
N ARG A 66 12.16 10.64 10.39
CA ARG A 66 10.72 10.80 10.55
C ARG A 66 10.08 11.55 9.39
N LYS A 67 9.05 10.95 8.80
CA LYS A 67 8.18 11.59 7.81
C LYS A 67 6.72 11.53 8.26
N SER A 68 6.05 12.66 8.26
CA SER A 68 4.62 12.77 8.59
C SER A 68 3.75 12.53 7.35
N GLY A 69 2.50 12.13 7.58
CA GLY A 69 1.52 11.94 6.52
C GLY A 69 1.68 10.63 5.74
N LEU A 70 0.90 10.51 4.68
CA LEU A 70 0.98 9.40 3.76
C LEU A 70 2.27 9.49 2.95
N GLN A 71 2.79 8.34 2.56
CA GLN A 71 4.03 8.27 1.80
C GLN A 71 3.74 7.68 0.42
N LYS A 72 4.46 8.16 -0.57
CA LYS A 72 4.35 7.69 -1.95
C LYS A 72 4.84 6.25 -2.07
N SER A 73 4.09 5.43 -2.80
CA SER A 73 4.55 4.12 -3.24
C SER A 73 5.52 4.24 -4.42
N PRO A 74 6.30 3.21 -4.75
CA PRO A 74 7.09 3.17 -5.97
C PRO A 74 6.25 3.53 -7.20
N GLY A 75 6.78 4.38 -8.07
CA GLY A 75 6.08 4.88 -9.26
C GLY A 75 5.02 5.95 -8.99
N ASP A 76 4.89 6.44 -7.76
CA ASP A 76 4.01 7.56 -7.35
C ASP A 76 2.51 7.35 -7.61
N PHE A 77 2.05 6.12 -7.89
CA PHE A 77 0.65 5.80 -8.19
C PHE A 77 -0.29 6.10 -7.04
N VAL A 78 0.15 5.83 -5.82
CA VAL A 78 -0.60 6.07 -4.60
C VAL A 78 0.28 6.66 -3.51
N GLU A 79 -0.36 7.34 -2.57
CA GLU A 79 0.20 7.63 -1.25
C GLU A 79 -0.53 6.76 -0.23
N TRP A 80 0.20 6.11 0.67
CA TRP A 80 -0.41 5.26 1.66
C TRP A 80 0.28 5.30 3.02
N GLY A 81 -0.40 4.77 4.02
CA GLY A 81 0.11 4.75 5.38
C GLY A 81 -0.92 4.24 6.38
N VAL A 82 -0.58 4.36 7.65
CA VAL A 82 -1.37 3.89 8.79
C VAL A 82 -1.97 5.09 9.52
N LYS A 83 -3.27 5.01 9.82
CA LYS A 83 -3.98 5.97 10.66
C LYS A 83 -4.37 5.29 11.97
N SER A 84 -4.08 5.92 13.10
CA SER A 84 -4.53 5.49 14.42
C SER A 84 -4.94 6.70 15.25
N ARG A 85 -5.94 6.54 16.10
CA ARG A 85 -6.44 7.64 16.95
C ARG A 85 -6.68 8.95 16.18
N ARG A 86 -7.30 8.88 14.99
CA ARG A 86 -7.61 10.01 14.09
C ARG A 86 -6.40 10.70 13.46
N LYS A 87 -5.17 10.21 13.66
CA LYS A 87 -3.95 10.80 13.10
C LYS A 87 -3.25 9.78 12.20
N THR A 88 -2.70 10.24 11.08
CA THR A 88 -1.76 9.44 10.29
C THR A 88 -0.47 9.29 11.11
N LEU A 89 -0.05 8.05 11.32
CA LEU A 89 1.20 7.75 12.01
C LEU A 89 2.38 8.18 11.15
N SER A 90 3.39 8.74 11.79
CA SER A 90 4.66 9.03 11.10
C SER A 90 5.36 7.74 10.71
N SER A 91 6.04 7.77 9.58
CA SER A 91 6.91 6.68 9.14
C SER A 91 8.37 7.07 9.26
N TYR A 92 9.23 6.07 9.37
CA TYR A 92 10.67 6.19 9.53
C TYR A 92 11.35 5.30 8.50
N LEU A 93 12.58 5.61 8.11
CA LEU A 93 13.38 4.71 7.28
C LEU A 93 14.02 3.61 8.16
N TRP A 94 14.00 2.39 7.64
CA TRP A 94 14.67 1.26 8.25
C TRP A 94 15.05 0.25 7.18
N ARG A 95 16.36 -0.01 7.05
CA ARG A 95 16.92 -0.97 6.07
C ARG A 95 16.35 -0.83 4.67
N GLY A 96 16.26 0.41 4.17
CA GLY A 96 15.72 0.71 2.84
C GLY A 96 14.19 0.65 2.70
N GLY A 97 13.48 0.21 3.75
CA GLY A 97 12.01 0.22 3.81
C GLY A 97 11.47 1.28 4.74
N ARG A 98 10.15 1.28 4.93
CA ARG A 98 9.45 2.16 5.85
C ARG A 98 8.97 1.40 7.08
N PHE A 99 8.95 2.12 8.18
CA PHE A 99 8.57 1.60 9.49
C PHE A 99 7.58 2.54 10.18
N VAL A 100 6.61 1.97 10.88
CA VAL A 100 5.60 2.71 11.66
C VAL A 100 5.61 2.21 13.10
N ILE A 101 5.54 3.13 14.05
CA ILE A 101 5.43 2.79 15.47
C ILE A 101 3.95 2.76 15.86
N GLY A 102 3.45 1.59 16.24
CA GLY A 102 2.11 1.37 16.76
C GLY A 102 2.04 1.44 18.28
N THR A 103 0.83 1.53 18.81
CA THR A 103 0.57 1.44 20.24
C THR A 103 -0.33 0.23 20.53
N LYS A 104 0.15 -0.74 21.29
CA LYS A 104 -0.62 -1.93 21.69
C LYS A 104 -2.00 -1.56 22.23
N GLY A 105 -3.02 -2.27 21.82
CA GLY A 105 -4.42 -2.02 22.19
C GLY A 105 -5.12 -0.96 21.35
N SER A 106 -4.42 -0.15 20.56
CA SER A 106 -5.04 0.87 19.70
C SER A 106 -5.55 0.29 18.40
N ASN A 107 -6.74 0.70 17.97
CA ASN A 107 -7.24 0.42 16.63
C ASN A 107 -6.49 1.27 15.60
N TYR A 108 -6.39 0.71 14.39
CA TYR A 108 -5.79 1.44 13.26
C TYR A 108 -6.53 1.13 11.94
N SER A 109 -6.25 1.91 10.93
CA SER A 109 -6.72 1.70 9.55
C SER A 109 -5.59 1.95 8.57
N LEU A 110 -5.71 1.38 7.38
CA LEU A 110 -4.83 1.64 6.25
C LEU A 110 -5.48 2.70 5.37
N LEU A 111 -4.72 3.71 4.99
CA LEU A 111 -5.13 4.75 4.06
C LEU A 111 -4.37 4.55 2.74
N VAL A 112 -5.10 4.55 1.62
CA VAL A 112 -4.54 4.50 0.27
C VAL A 112 -5.18 5.60 -0.56
N LYS A 113 -4.41 6.60 -0.95
CA LYS A 113 -4.84 7.73 -1.78
C LYS A 113 -4.35 7.54 -3.20
N ASN A 114 -5.25 7.48 -4.15
CA ASN A 114 -4.92 7.39 -5.56
C ASN A 114 -4.43 8.75 -6.09
N ARG A 115 -3.22 8.77 -6.61
CA ARG A 115 -2.55 9.94 -7.20
C ARG A 115 -2.68 9.99 -8.71
N SER A 116 -3.08 8.88 -9.32
CA SER A 116 -3.21 8.75 -10.76
C SER A 116 -4.51 9.35 -11.30
N LYS A 117 -4.68 9.34 -12.61
CA LYS A 117 -5.87 9.86 -13.31
C LYS A 117 -6.89 8.78 -13.65
N SER A 118 -6.62 7.52 -13.32
CA SER A 118 -7.53 6.40 -13.51
C SER A 118 -7.82 5.68 -12.20
N ARG A 119 -8.84 4.84 -12.19
CA ARG A 119 -9.07 3.96 -11.03
C ARG A 119 -7.98 2.90 -10.98
N LEU A 120 -7.58 2.56 -9.77
CA LEU A 120 -6.56 1.57 -9.47
C LEU A 120 -7.17 0.50 -8.56
N GLU A 121 -6.68 -0.74 -8.67
CA GLU A 121 -7.00 -1.79 -7.71
C GLU A 121 -5.85 -1.92 -6.70
N ALA A 122 -6.18 -1.84 -5.41
CA ALA A 122 -5.24 -1.99 -4.30
C ALA A 122 -5.50 -3.32 -3.59
N VAL A 123 -4.57 -4.26 -3.72
CA VAL A 123 -4.53 -5.51 -2.95
C VAL A 123 -3.69 -5.26 -1.71
N LEU A 124 -4.31 -5.43 -0.55
CA LEU A 124 -3.69 -5.15 0.73
C LEU A 124 -3.52 -6.42 1.57
N SER A 125 -2.43 -6.50 2.29
CA SER A 125 -2.19 -7.56 3.26
C SER A 125 -1.76 -7.00 4.61
N VAL A 126 -2.12 -7.74 5.65
CA VAL A 126 -1.73 -7.47 7.04
C VAL A 126 -1.21 -8.77 7.64
N ASP A 127 0.02 -8.76 8.14
CA ASP A 127 0.67 -9.94 8.74
C ASP A 127 0.69 -11.17 7.83
N GLY A 128 0.81 -10.95 6.51
CA GLY A 128 0.80 -12.02 5.51
C GLY A 128 -0.60 -12.52 5.14
N LEU A 129 -1.66 -11.91 5.66
CA LEU A 129 -3.04 -12.27 5.38
C LEU A 129 -3.72 -11.22 4.50
N ASP A 130 -4.54 -11.68 3.59
CA ASP A 130 -5.39 -10.85 2.77
C ASP A 130 -6.52 -10.24 3.60
N ILE A 131 -6.76 -8.95 3.43
CA ILE A 131 -7.72 -8.22 4.28
C ILE A 131 -9.18 -8.46 3.90
N ILE A 132 -9.46 -9.05 2.73
CA ILE A 132 -10.82 -9.31 2.24
C ILE A 132 -11.29 -10.69 2.70
N ASP A 133 -10.47 -11.73 2.59
CA ASP A 133 -10.88 -13.08 2.94
C ASP A 133 -10.19 -13.65 4.20
N GLY A 134 -9.23 -12.93 4.77
CA GLY A 134 -8.48 -13.34 5.96
C GLY A 134 -7.57 -14.56 5.76
N LYS A 135 -7.38 -15.02 4.53
CA LYS A 135 -6.50 -16.15 4.19
C LYS A 135 -5.13 -15.64 3.76
N THR A 136 -4.20 -16.56 3.49
CA THR A 136 -2.86 -16.21 2.99
C THR A 136 -2.93 -15.18 1.86
N ALA A 137 -2.17 -14.10 1.98
CA ALA A 137 -2.15 -13.03 1.01
C ALA A 137 -1.54 -13.48 -0.32
N SER A 138 -2.12 -12.98 -1.40
CA SER A 138 -1.61 -13.19 -2.76
C SER A 138 -1.96 -12.01 -3.64
N MET A 139 -1.03 -11.55 -4.46
CA MET A 139 -1.26 -10.52 -5.46
C MET A 139 -2.29 -10.94 -6.54
N LYS A 140 -2.58 -12.24 -6.66
CA LYS A 140 -3.60 -12.76 -7.60
C LYS A 140 -5.02 -12.53 -7.11
N LYS A 141 -5.21 -12.26 -5.81
CA LYS A 141 -6.53 -11.97 -5.24
C LYS A 141 -7.04 -10.61 -5.68
N ARG A 142 -8.36 -10.41 -5.60
CA ARG A 142 -8.99 -9.13 -5.85
C ARG A 142 -8.73 -8.16 -4.72
N GLY A 143 -8.62 -6.88 -5.04
CA GLY A 143 -8.43 -5.80 -4.10
C GLY A 143 -9.59 -4.81 -4.07
N TYR A 144 -9.38 -3.69 -3.42
CA TYR A 144 -10.31 -2.56 -3.41
C TYR A 144 -10.02 -1.61 -4.56
N LEU A 145 -11.06 -1.07 -5.18
CA LEU A 145 -10.90 -0.02 -6.17
C LEU A 145 -10.76 1.34 -5.51
N VAL A 146 -9.76 2.08 -5.96
CA VAL A 146 -9.48 3.44 -5.50
C VAL A 146 -9.62 4.38 -6.70
N TYR A 147 -10.65 5.24 -6.67
CA TYR A 147 -10.92 6.18 -7.74
C TYR A 147 -9.91 7.34 -7.76
N PRO A 148 -9.72 8.01 -8.90
CA PRO A 148 -8.78 9.13 -9.03
C PRO A 148 -8.98 10.19 -7.96
N GLY A 149 -7.90 10.59 -7.29
CA GLY A 149 -7.89 11.60 -6.25
C GLY A 149 -8.57 11.20 -4.92
N LYS A 150 -9.22 10.03 -4.87
CA LYS A 150 -9.91 9.55 -3.66
C LYS A 150 -8.96 8.81 -2.73
N THR A 151 -9.34 8.80 -1.45
CA THR A 151 -8.64 8.04 -0.40
C THR A 151 -9.55 6.91 0.06
N LEU A 152 -9.05 5.69 -0.04
CA LEU A 152 -9.64 4.51 0.56
C LEU A 152 -9.16 4.41 2.01
N GLU A 153 -10.07 4.19 2.95
CA GLU A 153 -9.75 3.83 4.33
C GLU A 153 -10.22 2.39 4.61
N VAL A 154 -9.27 1.50 4.88
CA VAL A 154 -9.55 0.11 5.25
C VAL A 154 -9.36 -0.04 6.75
N LYS A 155 -10.45 -0.34 7.45
CA LYS A 155 -10.51 -0.32 8.92
C LYS A 155 -10.26 -1.67 9.57
N GLY A 156 -10.26 -2.77 8.82
CA GLY A 156 -10.15 -4.11 9.40
C GLY A 156 -10.22 -5.23 8.37
N PHE A 157 -10.10 -6.47 8.87
CA PHE A 157 -10.38 -7.66 8.09
C PHE A 157 -11.86 -7.78 7.79
N ARG A 158 -12.22 -8.08 6.56
CA ARG A 158 -13.63 -8.20 6.17
C ARG A 158 -14.25 -9.46 6.80
N THR A 159 -15.39 -9.26 7.44
CA THR A 159 -16.19 -10.32 8.05
C THR A 159 -17.50 -10.58 7.30
N SER A 160 -18.00 -9.58 6.59
CA SER A 160 -19.16 -9.67 5.70
C SER A 160 -19.13 -8.53 4.66
N HIS A 161 -20.13 -8.45 3.78
CA HIS A 161 -20.27 -7.33 2.85
C HIS A 161 -20.43 -5.97 3.54
N GLU A 162 -20.91 -5.95 4.77
CA GLU A 162 -21.24 -4.71 5.50
C GLU A 162 -20.37 -4.46 6.72
N ALA A 163 -19.45 -5.38 7.06
CA ALA A 163 -18.69 -5.28 8.30
C ALA A 163 -17.25 -5.76 8.17
N VAL A 164 -16.42 -5.18 9.01
CA VAL A 164 -15.03 -5.59 9.24
C VAL A 164 -14.78 -5.80 10.73
N ALA A 165 -13.87 -6.70 11.08
CA ALA A 165 -13.23 -6.74 12.38
C ALA A 165 -12.07 -5.74 12.38
N ALA A 166 -12.15 -4.69 13.19
CA ALA A 166 -11.18 -3.61 13.19
C ALA A 166 -9.75 -4.13 13.38
N PHE A 167 -8.79 -3.56 12.66
CA PHE A 167 -7.39 -3.82 12.95
C PHE A 167 -7.02 -3.25 14.30
N LYS A 168 -6.40 -4.06 15.15
CA LYS A 168 -5.96 -3.67 16.49
C LYS A 168 -4.50 -4.09 16.67
N PHE A 169 -3.65 -3.19 17.08
CA PHE A 169 -2.30 -3.53 17.49
C PHE A 169 -2.33 -4.45 18.68
N SER A 170 -1.81 -5.65 18.57
CA SER A 170 -1.88 -6.72 19.56
C SER A 170 -0.52 -7.33 19.79
N SER A 171 -0.38 -8.19 20.79
CA SER A 171 0.79 -9.08 20.88
C SER A 171 0.75 -10.15 19.79
N VAL A 172 1.92 -10.70 19.46
CA VAL A 172 2.02 -11.76 18.46
C VAL A 172 1.15 -12.97 18.80
N GLY A 173 1.16 -13.40 20.09
CA GLY A 173 0.34 -14.51 20.55
C GLY A 173 -1.16 -14.31 20.35
N ASN A 174 -1.64 -13.07 20.50
CA ASN A 174 -3.05 -12.69 20.34
C ASN A 174 -3.37 -12.14 18.95
N SER A 175 -2.48 -12.33 17.97
CA SER A 175 -2.72 -11.89 16.61
C SER A 175 -3.71 -12.80 15.87
N TYR A 176 -4.40 -12.21 14.88
CA TYR A 176 -5.27 -12.97 13.99
C TYR A 176 -4.51 -14.06 13.24
N ALA A 177 -3.32 -13.74 12.75
CA ALA A 177 -2.44 -14.68 12.04
C ALA A 177 -2.12 -15.90 12.92
N ASN A 178 -1.78 -15.69 14.20
CA ASN A 178 -1.51 -16.79 15.12
C ASN A 178 -2.78 -17.56 15.49
N LEU A 179 -3.83 -16.87 15.97
CA LEU A 179 -5.03 -17.50 16.50
C LEU A 179 -5.83 -18.27 15.44
N ARG A 180 -5.81 -17.80 14.18
CA ARG A 180 -6.58 -18.41 13.09
C ARG A 180 -5.78 -19.40 12.25
N HIS A 181 -4.49 -19.14 12.07
CA HIS A 181 -3.65 -19.88 11.12
C HIS A 181 -2.40 -20.51 11.75
N GLY A 182 -2.08 -20.21 13.01
CA GLY A 182 -0.84 -20.65 13.66
C GLY A 182 0.42 -20.09 12.99
N GLU A 183 0.27 -19.07 12.13
CA GLU A 183 1.36 -18.53 11.31
C GLU A 183 1.77 -17.14 11.81
N THR A 184 3.03 -17.00 12.20
CA THR A 184 3.55 -15.74 12.76
C THR A 184 4.76 -15.20 12.00
N ARG A 185 5.18 -15.85 10.91
CA ARG A 185 6.38 -15.48 10.14
C ARG A 185 6.30 -14.06 9.60
N ASN A 186 5.13 -13.65 9.14
CA ASN A 186 4.89 -12.39 8.45
C ASN A 186 4.29 -11.30 9.34
N VAL A 187 4.22 -11.50 10.67
CA VAL A 187 3.69 -10.47 11.56
C VAL A 187 4.57 -9.21 11.57
N GLY A 188 3.94 -8.06 11.77
CA GLY A 188 4.62 -6.78 11.72
C GLY A 188 4.85 -6.24 10.31
N VAL A 189 4.17 -6.78 9.28
CA VAL A 189 4.29 -6.35 7.88
C VAL A 189 2.93 -6.04 7.29
N LEU A 190 2.82 -4.87 6.68
CA LEU A 190 1.69 -4.44 5.85
C LEU A 190 2.15 -4.43 4.39
N GLY A 191 1.38 -5.03 3.50
CA GLY A 191 1.69 -5.10 2.08
C GLY A 191 0.67 -4.36 1.23
N LEU A 192 1.14 -3.76 0.14
CA LEU A 192 0.33 -3.11 -0.87
C LEU A 192 0.81 -3.49 -2.27
N ALA A 193 -0.07 -4.06 -3.08
CA ALA A 193 0.13 -4.21 -4.51
C ALA A 193 -0.93 -3.42 -5.27
N VAL A 194 -0.51 -2.59 -6.22
CA VAL A 194 -1.39 -1.71 -7.00
C VAL A 194 -1.42 -2.18 -8.45
N PHE A 195 -2.62 -2.29 -9.01
CA PHE A 195 -2.83 -2.69 -10.40
C PHE A 195 -3.56 -1.59 -11.16
N ALA A 196 -3.09 -1.34 -12.39
CA ALA A 196 -3.78 -0.46 -13.33
C ALA A 196 -4.87 -1.22 -14.09
N GLU A 197 -5.88 -0.48 -14.56
CA GLU A 197 -6.97 -1.01 -15.35
C GLU A 197 -6.54 -1.23 -16.81
N LYS A 198 -7.02 -2.30 -17.43
CA LYS A 198 -6.73 -2.63 -18.82
C LYS A 198 -7.27 -1.57 -19.78
N GLY A 199 -6.45 -1.19 -20.73
CA GLY A 199 -6.81 -0.18 -21.74
C GLY A 199 -6.77 1.26 -21.23
N VAL A 200 -6.40 1.48 -19.96
CA VAL A 200 -6.32 2.81 -19.34
C VAL A 200 -4.89 3.10 -18.90
N ASP A 201 -4.34 4.22 -19.35
CA ASP A 201 -3.05 4.73 -18.88
C ASP A 201 -3.27 5.45 -17.54
N PRO A 202 -2.69 4.98 -16.41
CA PRO A 202 -2.85 5.63 -15.11
C PRO A 202 -2.29 7.05 -15.08
N TRP A 203 -1.38 7.38 -15.97
CA TRP A 203 -0.76 8.69 -16.07
C TRP A 203 -1.41 9.60 -17.12
N PHE A 204 -2.37 9.08 -17.89
CA PHE A 204 -3.14 9.91 -18.81
C PHE A 204 -4.05 10.89 -18.06
N PRO A 205 -4.13 12.16 -18.40
CA PRO A 205 -3.44 12.85 -19.49
C PRO A 205 -2.02 13.33 -19.12
N THR A 206 -1.56 13.15 -17.91
CA THR A 206 -0.35 13.79 -17.36
C THR A 206 0.90 13.42 -18.15
N TRP A 207 1.10 12.13 -18.49
CA TRP A 207 2.27 11.71 -19.25
C TRP A 207 2.21 12.18 -20.71
N ARG A 208 1.07 12.00 -21.39
CA ARG A 208 0.89 12.50 -22.75
C ARG A 208 0.92 14.02 -22.82
N GLU A 209 0.40 14.69 -21.82
CA GLU A 209 0.45 16.14 -21.72
C GLU A 209 1.88 16.62 -21.44
N ALA A 210 2.64 15.92 -20.61
CA ALA A 210 4.06 16.20 -20.41
C ALA A 210 4.85 16.03 -21.69
N GLN A 211 4.64 14.96 -22.46
CA GLN A 211 5.26 14.77 -23.76
C GLN A 211 4.86 15.86 -24.77
N ARG A 212 3.61 16.28 -24.80
CA ARG A 212 3.16 17.38 -25.67
C ARG A 212 3.84 18.68 -25.29
N ARG A 213 3.99 18.96 -23.99
CA ARG A 213 4.67 20.17 -23.51
C ARG A 213 6.17 20.12 -23.70
N ASP A 214 6.77 18.95 -23.56
CA ASP A 214 8.21 18.73 -23.85
C ASP A 214 8.52 18.97 -25.33
N GLY A 215 7.59 18.62 -26.22
CA GLY A 215 7.66 18.92 -27.65
C GLY A 215 7.17 20.32 -28.06
N ALA A 216 6.67 21.13 -27.11
CA ALA A 216 6.14 22.45 -27.39
C ALA A 216 7.28 23.45 -27.58
N ARG A 217 7.19 24.24 -28.65
CA ARG A 217 8.17 25.30 -28.94
C ARG A 217 7.66 26.65 -28.39
N ALA A 218 8.57 27.46 -27.86
CA ALA A 218 8.25 28.80 -27.37
C ALA A 218 7.70 29.73 -28.47
N PHE A 219 8.07 29.44 -29.72
CA PHE A 219 7.55 30.11 -30.89
C PHE A 219 6.93 29.05 -31.80
N ALA A 220 5.61 29.15 -32.01
CA ALA A 220 4.89 28.36 -32.99
C ALA A 220 5.34 28.89 -34.40
N GLU A 221 6.39 28.30 -34.95
CA GLU A 221 6.73 28.53 -36.35
C GLU A 221 5.60 27.93 -37.17
N GLU A 222 4.97 28.77 -37.99
CA GLU A 222 4.15 28.28 -39.08
C GLU A 222 4.96 27.31 -39.91
N PRO A 223 4.35 26.18 -40.37
CA PRO A 223 5.07 25.26 -41.25
C PRO A 223 5.66 26.07 -42.39
N LEU A 224 6.99 26.02 -42.53
CA LEU A 224 7.75 26.75 -43.50
C LEU A 224 6.98 26.86 -44.81
N TYR A 225 6.50 28.06 -45.11
CA TYR A 225 5.97 28.40 -46.42
C TYR A 225 7.06 28.08 -47.39
N ARG A 226 6.92 27.05 -48.20
CA ARG A 226 7.75 26.85 -49.38
C ARG A 226 7.46 28.08 -50.26
N ALA A 227 8.34 29.05 -50.24
CA ALA A 227 8.32 30.10 -51.22
C ALA A 227 8.28 29.44 -52.61
N ARG A 228 7.14 29.53 -53.28
CA ARG A 228 7.08 29.22 -54.71
C ARG A 228 7.97 30.25 -55.38
N ASN A 229 9.13 29.81 -55.86
CA ASN A 229 9.89 30.59 -56.80
C ASN A 229 9.02 30.75 -58.06
N THR A 230 8.34 31.83 -58.18
CA THR A 230 7.80 32.33 -59.43
C THR A 230 8.90 33.23 -60.04
N TYR A 231 9.89 32.61 -60.65
CA TYR A 231 10.59 33.28 -61.74
C TYR A 231 9.89 32.83 -63.01
N THR A 232 9.10 33.71 -63.59
CA THR A 232 8.70 33.71 -65.02
C THR A 232 9.47 34.78 -65.67
N ASP A 233 10.28 34.37 -66.68
CA ASP A 233 10.83 35.21 -67.72
C ASP A 233 9.72 35.89 -68.51
#